data_2733566209ced8233af1849abf221e40
#
_entry.id   2733566209ced8233af1849abf221e40
#
_cell.length_a   1.000
_cell.length_b   1.000
_cell.length_c   1.000
_cell.angle_alpha   90.00
_cell.angle_beta   90.00
_cell.angle_gamma   90.00
#
_symmetry.space_group_name_H-M   'P 1'
#
loop_
_entity.id
_entity.type
_entity.pdbx_description
1 polymer ?
#
loop_
_entity_poly.entity_id
_entity_poly.type
_entity_poly.pdbx_seq_one_letter_code
_entity_poly.pdbx_strand_id
1 'polypeptide(L)'
;MKLAVIDLGSNSLRMGIYEKENGKIKELKRERHQVRLAEGLGADNMLKKEPMERTLKVFESYRQVLIEENVDNFKAIATESLRRAENASEFIKCVKLFTGIDIDVLDGENEAKYGAAAAKMSMDADSFYVIDIGGGSVEIAKVKEGVVVNYSSKPLGCVVMTEKFNPDEKGDGEIKAYMKQELEELEWINESLPVCVLGGVVKELAVSILGNYDFDGKKITADKVFDMYDKIYKTKVPERCEKFGIDPRRCDVMTAGLCPLTALLKKTGMGQVVFCARGVREGIAMELLDE
;
A
#
# COMPACT_ATOMS: atom_id res chain seq x y z
N MET A 1 13.70 -7.35 -22.07
CA MET A 1 13.80 -5.99 -21.51
C MET A 1 13.56 -6.07 -20.02
N LYS A 2 14.50 -5.54 -19.22
CA LYS A 2 14.35 -5.42 -17.75
C LYS A 2 13.83 -4.03 -17.40
N LEU A 3 12.74 -3.98 -16.68
CA LEU A 3 12.13 -2.76 -16.18
C LEU A 3 12.24 -2.72 -14.66
N ALA A 4 12.74 -1.61 -14.10
CA ALA A 4 12.62 -1.38 -12.66
C ALA A 4 11.48 -0.40 -12.34
N VAL A 5 10.71 -0.71 -11.30
CA VAL A 5 9.76 0.22 -10.71
C VAL A 5 10.16 0.53 -9.28
N ILE A 6 10.39 1.81 -9.01
CA ILE A 6 10.76 2.35 -7.70
C ILE A 6 9.52 3.05 -7.13
N ASP A 7 9.12 2.69 -5.91
CA ASP A 7 7.93 3.18 -5.24
C ASP A 7 8.32 3.82 -3.89
N LEU A 8 8.18 5.13 -3.79
CA LEU A 8 8.41 5.91 -2.59
C LEU A 8 7.10 6.19 -1.87
N GLY A 9 6.79 5.34 -0.91
CA GLY A 9 5.66 5.55 0.00
C GLY A 9 6.07 6.30 1.28
N SER A 10 5.09 6.61 2.11
CA SER A 10 5.27 7.32 3.38
C SER A 10 6.20 6.61 4.37
N ASN A 11 6.18 5.28 4.38
CA ASN A 11 6.97 4.46 5.31
C ASN A 11 8.17 3.77 4.67
N SER A 12 8.08 3.39 3.40
CA SER A 12 9.07 2.54 2.75
C SER A 12 9.39 3.02 1.34
N LEU A 13 10.66 2.90 0.95
CA LEU A 13 11.11 2.98 -0.44
C LEU A 13 11.36 1.55 -0.93
N ARG A 14 10.75 1.20 -2.06
CA ARG A 14 10.77 -0.15 -2.62
C ARG A 14 11.23 -0.10 -4.06
N MET A 15 11.90 -1.14 -4.51
CA MET A 15 12.24 -1.35 -5.91
C MET A 15 11.91 -2.79 -6.30
N GLY A 16 11.26 -2.97 -7.45
CA GLY A 16 11.11 -4.26 -8.11
C GLY A 16 11.76 -4.19 -9.49
N ILE A 17 12.47 -5.22 -9.88
CA ILE A 17 12.99 -5.40 -11.25
C ILE A 17 12.18 -6.52 -11.89
N TYR A 18 11.62 -6.23 -13.05
CA TYR A 18 10.67 -7.08 -13.74
C TYR A 18 11.14 -7.35 -15.17
N GLU A 19 10.73 -8.49 -15.71
CA GLU A 19 10.77 -8.80 -17.13
C GLU A 19 9.46 -9.44 -17.57
N LYS A 20 9.17 -9.38 -18.87
CA LYS A 20 8.04 -10.10 -19.45
C LYS A 20 8.53 -11.43 -20.01
N GLU A 21 7.98 -12.52 -19.51
CA GLU A 21 8.26 -13.87 -19.94
C GLU A 21 6.96 -14.61 -20.24
N ASN A 22 6.80 -15.11 -21.47
CA ASN A 22 5.57 -15.80 -21.92
C ASN A 22 4.26 -15.03 -21.66
N GLY A 23 4.28 -13.72 -21.88
CA GLY A 23 3.12 -12.83 -21.68
C GLY A 23 2.79 -12.53 -20.22
N LYS A 24 3.63 -12.95 -19.26
CA LYS A 24 3.46 -12.67 -17.84
C LYS A 24 4.64 -11.86 -17.32
N ILE A 25 4.36 -10.96 -16.36
CA ILE A 25 5.44 -10.29 -15.64
C ILE A 25 6.06 -11.25 -14.63
N LYS A 26 7.39 -11.26 -14.60
CA LYS A 26 8.21 -12.01 -13.65
C LYS A 26 9.07 -11.04 -12.86
N GLU A 27 8.97 -11.09 -11.54
CA GLU A 27 9.85 -10.33 -10.67
C GLU A 27 11.20 -11.01 -10.55
N LEU A 28 12.26 -10.32 -10.96
CA LEU A 28 13.64 -10.82 -10.91
C LEU A 28 14.31 -10.47 -9.58
N LYS A 29 14.04 -9.26 -9.06
CA LYS A 29 14.64 -8.76 -7.83
C LYS A 29 13.68 -7.85 -7.11
N ARG A 30 13.69 -7.90 -5.78
CA ARG A 30 12.92 -7.01 -4.93
C ARG A 30 13.81 -6.46 -3.82
N GLU A 31 13.74 -5.15 -3.62
CA GLU A 31 14.37 -4.48 -2.50
C GLU A 31 13.36 -3.61 -1.75
N ARG A 32 13.56 -3.48 -0.44
CA ARG A 32 12.72 -2.65 0.42
C ARG A 32 13.53 -2.08 1.56
N HIS A 33 13.46 -0.76 1.72
CA HIS A 33 14.06 -0.03 2.83
C HIS A 33 12.99 0.77 3.57
N GLN A 34 13.03 0.72 4.89
CA GLN A 34 12.15 1.54 5.71
C GLN A 34 12.77 2.93 5.86
N VAL A 35 12.25 3.90 5.12
CA VAL A 35 12.77 5.27 5.08
C VAL A 35 11.97 6.23 5.95
N ARG A 36 10.71 5.90 6.27
CA ARG A 36 9.78 6.73 7.06
C ARG A 36 9.80 8.19 6.61
N LEU A 37 9.64 8.44 5.31
CA LEU A 37 9.72 9.78 4.75
C LEU A 37 8.69 10.73 5.36
N ALA A 38 7.50 10.22 5.71
CA ALA A 38 6.44 10.99 6.35
C ALA A 38 6.64 11.22 7.86
N GLU A 39 7.73 10.72 8.45
CA GLU A 39 8.02 10.91 9.86
C GLU A 39 8.16 12.42 10.18
N GLY A 40 7.31 12.91 11.10
CA GLY A 40 7.27 14.32 11.48
C GLY A 40 6.70 15.26 10.42
N LEU A 41 6.03 14.77 9.38
CA LEU A 41 5.37 15.60 8.36
C LEU A 41 4.31 16.52 8.99
N GLY A 42 3.58 16.04 10.01
CA GLY A 42 2.70 16.83 10.86
C GLY A 42 1.74 17.78 10.15
N ALA A 43 1.33 18.83 10.88
CA ALA A 43 0.38 19.83 10.39
C ALA A 43 1.06 20.90 9.48
N ASP A 44 2.37 21.02 9.52
CA ASP A 44 3.14 21.96 8.68
C ASP A 44 3.41 21.42 7.26
N ASN A 45 3.05 20.18 6.99
CA ASN A 45 3.28 19.49 5.72
C ASN A 45 4.72 19.63 5.19
N MET A 46 5.72 19.73 6.08
CA MET A 46 7.13 19.85 5.71
C MET A 46 7.88 18.57 5.98
N LEU A 47 8.44 17.95 4.93
CA LEU A 47 9.38 16.84 5.09
C LEU A 47 10.58 17.28 5.95
N LYS A 48 10.93 16.43 6.90
CA LYS A 48 12.03 16.71 7.81
C LYS A 48 13.37 16.27 7.19
N LYS A 49 14.44 16.96 7.58
CA LYS A 49 15.77 16.78 7.02
C LYS A 49 16.29 15.35 7.13
N GLU A 50 16.20 14.74 8.32
CA GLU A 50 16.70 13.38 8.55
C GLU A 50 16.00 12.30 7.71
N PRO A 51 14.63 12.26 7.61
CA PRO A 51 13.94 11.38 6.68
C PRO A 51 14.32 11.59 5.22
N MET A 52 14.51 12.84 4.76
CA MET A 52 14.96 13.14 3.40
C MET A 52 16.37 12.61 3.13
N GLU A 53 17.33 12.85 4.03
CA GLU A 53 18.70 12.36 3.90
C GLU A 53 18.76 10.81 3.90
N ARG A 54 18.00 10.18 4.79
CA ARG A 54 17.87 8.71 4.84
C ARG A 54 17.32 8.16 3.54
N THR A 55 16.30 8.81 2.98
CA THR A 55 15.66 8.39 1.72
C THR A 55 16.60 8.59 0.53
N LEU A 56 17.33 9.70 0.47
CA LEU A 56 18.31 9.98 -0.59
C LEU A 56 19.39 8.89 -0.64
N LYS A 57 19.95 8.50 0.50
CA LYS A 57 20.95 7.40 0.57
C LYS A 57 20.44 6.08 -0.03
N VAL A 58 19.15 5.78 0.15
CA VAL A 58 18.56 4.58 -0.47
C VAL A 58 18.40 4.76 -1.98
N PHE A 59 18.04 5.95 -2.47
CA PHE A 59 18.02 6.21 -3.91
C PHE A 59 19.41 6.07 -4.54
N GLU A 60 20.47 6.52 -3.87
CA GLU A 60 21.86 6.33 -4.32
C GLU A 60 22.18 4.82 -4.44
N SER A 61 21.79 4.00 -3.45
CA SER A 61 21.98 2.55 -3.51
C SER A 61 21.18 1.92 -4.65
N TYR A 62 19.95 2.37 -4.87
CA TYR A 62 19.13 1.87 -5.97
C TYR A 62 19.71 2.23 -7.35
N ARG A 63 20.28 3.43 -7.49
CA ARG A 63 20.99 3.80 -8.72
C ARG A 63 22.11 2.83 -9.04
N GLN A 64 22.86 2.40 -8.02
CA GLN A 64 23.91 1.41 -8.18
C GLN A 64 23.35 0.05 -8.62
N VAL A 65 22.27 -0.41 -7.99
CA VAL A 65 21.59 -1.67 -8.36
C VAL A 65 21.08 -1.64 -9.79
N LEU A 66 20.51 -0.52 -10.26
CA LEU A 66 20.03 -0.38 -11.65
C LEU A 66 21.17 -0.61 -12.66
N ILE A 67 22.37 -0.12 -12.34
CA ILE A 67 23.57 -0.30 -13.18
C ILE A 67 24.04 -1.76 -13.14
N GLU A 68 24.20 -2.33 -11.95
CA GLU A 68 24.69 -3.71 -11.74
C GLU A 68 23.79 -4.76 -12.40
N GLU A 69 22.48 -4.56 -12.32
CA GLU A 69 21.48 -5.47 -12.90
C GLU A 69 21.27 -5.24 -14.41
N ASN A 70 21.94 -4.25 -15.01
CA ASN A 70 21.77 -3.86 -16.41
C ASN A 70 20.28 -3.64 -16.74
N VAL A 71 19.62 -2.76 -15.97
CA VAL A 71 18.22 -2.42 -16.17
C VAL A 71 18.08 -1.51 -17.39
N ASP A 72 17.23 -1.91 -18.35
CA ASP A 72 17.05 -1.19 -19.62
C ASP A 72 16.25 0.11 -19.42
N ASN A 73 15.22 0.06 -18.58
CA ASN A 73 14.35 1.18 -18.31
C ASN A 73 13.87 1.16 -16.84
N PHE A 74 13.57 2.33 -16.29
CA PHE A 74 13.01 2.41 -14.95
C PHE A 74 11.97 3.53 -14.81
N LYS A 75 11.02 3.33 -13.90
CA LYS A 75 10.03 4.32 -13.48
C LYS A 75 10.13 4.49 -11.96
N ALA A 76 10.33 5.71 -11.50
CA ALA A 76 10.24 6.03 -10.08
C ALA A 76 9.00 6.85 -9.82
N ILE A 77 8.21 6.39 -8.83
CA ILE A 77 6.97 7.04 -8.43
C ILE A 77 7.00 7.37 -6.94
N ALA A 78 6.22 8.35 -6.55
CA ALA A 78 5.91 8.66 -5.17
C ALA A 78 4.41 8.90 -4.99
N THR A 79 3.95 8.73 -3.77
CA THR A 79 2.52 8.78 -3.44
C THR A 79 2.24 9.85 -2.36
N GLU A 80 1.35 9.60 -1.43
CA GLU A 80 0.76 10.52 -0.47
C GLU A 80 1.76 11.46 0.23
N SER A 81 2.91 10.97 0.69
CA SER A 81 3.87 11.81 1.43
C SER A 81 4.42 12.97 0.60
N LEU A 82 4.71 12.75 -0.69
CA LEU A 82 5.16 13.82 -1.59
C LEU A 82 3.99 14.62 -2.16
N ARG A 83 2.79 14.06 -2.28
CA ARG A 83 1.60 14.84 -2.66
C ARG A 83 1.28 15.92 -1.62
N ARG A 84 1.45 15.62 -0.33
CA ARG A 84 1.15 16.54 0.77
C ARG A 84 2.26 17.51 1.08
N ALA A 85 3.51 17.15 0.83
CA ALA A 85 4.65 17.91 1.31
C ALA A 85 4.84 19.21 0.50
N GLU A 86 4.88 20.36 1.18
CA GLU A 86 5.11 21.67 0.55
C GLU A 86 6.52 21.77 -0.04
N ASN A 87 7.50 21.09 0.57
CA ASN A 87 8.90 21.05 0.08
C ASN A 87 9.20 19.83 -0.79
N ALA A 88 8.17 19.12 -1.32
CA ALA A 88 8.36 17.95 -2.17
C ALA A 88 9.24 18.24 -3.41
N SER A 89 9.01 19.39 -4.08
CA SER A 89 9.75 19.76 -5.28
C SER A 89 11.26 19.92 -5.03
N GLU A 90 11.66 20.41 -3.86
CA GLU A 90 13.06 20.53 -3.48
C GLU A 90 13.70 19.16 -3.28
N PHE A 91 12.99 18.27 -2.61
CA PHE A 91 13.45 16.90 -2.39
C PHE A 91 13.57 16.12 -3.71
N ILE A 92 12.59 16.21 -4.61
CA ILE A 92 12.61 15.56 -5.94
C ILE A 92 13.82 16.07 -6.76
N LYS A 93 14.06 17.38 -6.78
CA LYS A 93 15.22 17.97 -7.45
C LYS A 93 16.53 17.47 -6.85
N CYS A 94 16.61 17.34 -5.54
CA CYS A 94 17.77 16.80 -4.85
C CYS A 94 18.04 15.35 -5.27
N VAL A 95 17.02 14.48 -5.25
CA VAL A 95 17.16 13.08 -5.70
C VAL A 95 17.63 13.02 -7.15
N LYS A 96 17.00 13.79 -8.06
CA LYS A 96 17.39 13.84 -9.46
C LYS A 96 18.84 14.31 -9.65
N LEU A 97 19.28 15.31 -8.91
CA LEU A 97 20.64 15.86 -9.00
C LEU A 97 21.69 14.82 -8.59
N PHE A 98 21.46 14.10 -7.50
CA PHE A 98 22.46 13.16 -6.94
C PHE A 98 22.43 11.78 -7.59
N THR A 99 21.28 11.34 -8.09
CA THR A 99 21.10 9.95 -8.59
C THR A 99 20.73 9.85 -10.05
N GLY A 100 20.30 10.93 -10.68
CA GLY A 100 19.72 10.93 -12.03
C GLY A 100 18.31 10.32 -12.09
N ILE A 101 17.72 9.92 -10.95
CA ILE A 101 16.38 9.35 -10.89
C ILE A 101 15.37 10.48 -10.78
N ASP A 102 14.47 10.55 -11.76
CA ASP A 102 13.32 11.47 -11.73
C ASP A 102 12.13 10.77 -11.07
N ILE A 103 11.42 11.49 -10.19
CA ILE A 103 10.29 10.93 -9.44
C ILE A 103 9.00 11.55 -9.94
N ASP A 104 8.07 10.73 -10.42
CA ASP A 104 6.71 11.14 -10.70
C ASP A 104 5.84 11.01 -9.45
N VAL A 105 5.16 12.08 -9.06
CA VAL A 105 4.20 12.04 -7.96
C VAL A 105 2.85 11.63 -8.52
N LEU A 106 2.45 10.39 -8.23
CA LEU A 106 1.15 9.87 -8.65
C LEU A 106 0.03 10.60 -7.91
N ASP A 107 -0.99 11.00 -8.65
CA ASP A 107 -2.27 11.38 -8.04
C ASP A 107 -3.05 10.14 -7.56
N GLY A 108 -4.10 10.36 -6.79
CA GLY A 108 -4.90 9.27 -6.23
C GLY A 108 -5.62 8.43 -7.27
N GLU A 109 -5.93 9.02 -8.44
CA GLU A 109 -6.58 8.31 -9.55
C GLU A 109 -5.65 7.29 -10.18
N ASN A 110 -4.43 7.70 -10.52
CA ASN A 110 -3.44 6.81 -11.11
C ASN A 110 -2.99 5.73 -10.11
N GLU A 111 -2.85 6.09 -8.82
CA GLU A 111 -2.54 5.13 -7.77
C GLU A 111 -3.64 4.05 -7.67
N ALA A 112 -4.92 4.45 -7.69
CA ALA A 112 -6.06 3.54 -7.70
C ALA A 112 -6.14 2.67 -8.97
N LYS A 113 -5.85 3.25 -10.15
CA LYS A 113 -5.81 2.50 -11.43
C LYS A 113 -4.73 1.43 -11.42
N TYR A 114 -3.51 1.75 -10.99
CA TYR A 114 -2.43 0.76 -10.90
C TYR A 114 -2.69 -0.30 -9.83
N GLY A 115 -3.28 0.08 -8.69
CA GLY A 115 -3.76 -0.86 -7.69
C GLY A 115 -4.82 -1.81 -8.23
N ALA A 116 -5.77 -1.30 -9.01
CA ALA A 116 -6.81 -2.12 -9.65
C ALA A 116 -6.23 -3.06 -10.73
N ALA A 117 -5.27 -2.60 -11.53
CA ALA A 117 -4.57 -3.43 -12.51
C ALA A 117 -3.84 -4.60 -11.82
N ALA A 118 -3.15 -4.33 -10.71
CA ALA A 118 -2.51 -5.36 -9.91
C ALA A 118 -3.54 -6.34 -9.30
N ALA A 119 -4.64 -5.82 -8.76
CA ALA A 119 -5.71 -6.63 -8.17
C ALA A 119 -6.33 -7.59 -9.19
N LYS A 120 -6.54 -7.14 -10.44
CA LYS A 120 -7.10 -7.96 -11.52
C LYS A 120 -6.31 -9.25 -11.76
N MET A 121 -5.00 -9.26 -11.52
CA MET A 121 -4.17 -10.47 -11.65
C MET A 121 -4.48 -11.54 -10.61
N SER A 122 -5.13 -11.19 -9.50
CA SER A 122 -5.49 -12.09 -8.39
C SER A 122 -6.99 -12.36 -8.32
N MET A 123 -7.79 -11.74 -9.19
CA MET A 123 -9.24 -11.83 -9.21
C MET A 123 -9.74 -12.67 -10.39
N ASP A 124 -10.71 -13.53 -10.12
CA ASP A 124 -11.45 -14.30 -11.14
C ASP A 124 -12.72 -13.55 -11.62
N ALA A 125 -12.89 -12.27 -11.26
CA ALA A 125 -14.07 -11.47 -11.56
C ALA A 125 -13.68 -10.18 -12.28
N ASP A 126 -14.52 -9.72 -13.23
CA ASP A 126 -14.32 -8.45 -13.92
C ASP A 126 -14.95 -7.26 -13.19
N SER A 127 -15.78 -7.51 -12.17
CA SER A 127 -16.39 -6.46 -11.35
C SER A 127 -16.13 -6.74 -9.87
N PHE A 128 -15.46 -5.80 -9.18
CA PHE A 128 -15.02 -5.94 -7.80
C PHE A 128 -14.64 -4.59 -7.18
N TYR A 129 -14.55 -4.54 -5.87
CA TYR A 129 -13.88 -3.46 -5.17
C TYR A 129 -12.42 -3.81 -4.90
N VAL A 130 -11.58 -2.79 -4.96
CA VAL A 130 -10.17 -2.86 -4.52
C VAL A 130 -10.00 -1.95 -3.32
N ILE A 131 -9.28 -2.40 -2.31
CA ILE A 131 -8.79 -1.55 -1.24
C ILE A 131 -7.28 -1.76 -1.08
N ASP A 132 -6.50 -0.71 -1.32
CA ASP A 132 -5.05 -0.68 -1.03
C ASP A 132 -4.80 0.13 0.24
N ILE A 133 -4.21 -0.50 1.24
CA ILE A 133 -3.94 0.11 2.54
C ILE A 133 -2.47 0.44 2.64
N GLY A 134 -2.16 1.68 2.32
CA GLY A 134 -0.82 2.26 2.42
C GLY A 134 -0.46 2.74 3.83
N GLY A 135 0.71 3.37 3.94
CA GLY A 135 1.15 4.02 5.18
C GLY A 135 0.49 5.38 5.39
N GLY A 136 0.38 6.17 4.33
CA GLY A 136 -0.18 7.54 4.35
C GLY A 136 -1.64 7.60 3.92
N SER A 137 -2.01 6.82 2.91
CA SER A 137 -3.35 6.84 2.31
C SER A 137 -3.99 5.46 2.24
N VAL A 138 -5.26 5.46 1.93
CA VAL A 138 -6.04 4.28 1.52
C VAL A 138 -6.73 4.62 0.20
N GLU A 139 -6.47 3.81 -0.79
CA GLU A 139 -7.12 3.87 -2.09
C GLU A 139 -8.24 2.84 -2.13
N ILE A 140 -9.43 3.29 -2.57
CA ILE A 140 -10.56 2.39 -2.83
C ILE A 140 -11.01 2.63 -4.26
N ALA A 141 -11.12 1.56 -5.02
CA ALA A 141 -11.63 1.62 -6.39
C ALA A 141 -12.78 0.64 -6.60
N LYS A 142 -13.71 1.02 -7.47
CA LYS A 142 -14.75 0.16 -8.00
C LYS A 142 -14.39 -0.17 -9.44
N VAL A 143 -14.19 -1.44 -9.70
CA VAL A 143 -13.94 -1.96 -11.04
C VAL A 143 -15.24 -2.56 -11.57
N LYS A 144 -15.63 -2.21 -12.78
CA LYS A 144 -16.73 -2.84 -13.53
C LYS A 144 -16.25 -3.20 -14.92
N GLU A 145 -16.49 -4.43 -15.34
CA GLU A 145 -16.09 -4.94 -16.65
C GLU A 145 -14.60 -4.69 -16.95
N GLY A 146 -13.77 -4.84 -15.90
CA GLY A 146 -12.33 -4.65 -15.98
C GLY A 146 -11.85 -3.19 -16.00
N VAL A 147 -12.76 -2.19 -15.89
CA VAL A 147 -12.44 -0.76 -15.90
C VAL A 147 -12.73 -0.13 -14.53
N VAL A 148 -11.86 0.76 -14.08
CA VAL A 148 -12.09 1.57 -12.87
C VAL A 148 -13.15 2.61 -13.19
N VAL A 149 -14.32 2.50 -12.55
CA VAL A 149 -15.47 3.41 -12.74
C VAL A 149 -15.62 4.44 -11.63
N ASN A 150 -15.12 4.12 -10.43
CA ASN A 150 -15.06 5.05 -9.30
C ASN A 150 -13.79 4.80 -8.52
N TYR A 151 -13.25 5.84 -7.92
CA TYR A 151 -12.11 5.74 -7.01
C TYR A 151 -12.18 6.80 -5.92
N SER A 152 -11.45 6.53 -4.84
CA SER A 152 -11.19 7.48 -3.76
C SER A 152 -9.80 7.23 -3.22
N SER A 153 -9.03 8.28 -2.98
CA SER A 153 -7.78 8.24 -2.20
C SER A 153 -7.98 9.19 -1.01
N LYS A 154 -7.86 8.63 0.19
CA LYS A 154 -8.03 9.38 1.44
C LYS A 154 -6.81 9.20 2.34
N PRO A 155 -6.43 10.21 3.16
CA PRO A 155 -5.29 10.13 4.08
C PRO A 155 -5.61 9.25 5.32
N LEU A 156 -6.01 8.01 5.06
CA LEU A 156 -6.45 7.02 6.05
C LEU A 156 -5.44 5.89 6.25
N GLY A 157 -4.20 6.09 5.79
CA GLY A 157 -3.15 5.09 5.86
C GLY A 157 -2.75 4.72 7.29
N CYS A 158 -2.21 3.52 7.45
CA CYS A 158 -1.97 2.91 8.76
C CYS A 158 -1.07 3.75 9.68
N VAL A 159 -0.06 4.45 9.15
CA VAL A 159 0.83 5.31 9.93
C VAL A 159 0.08 6.56 10.40
N VAL A 160 -0.56 7.27 9.45
CA VAL A 160 -1.32 8.50 9.74
C VAL A 160 -2.43 8.25 10.76
N MET A 161 -3.14 7.14 10.63
CA MET A 161 -4.22 6.79 11.55
C MET A 161 -3.72 6.34 12.92
N THR A 162 -2.57 5.67 12.99
CA THR A 162 -1.94 5.34 14.25
C THR A 162 -1.53 6.60 15.01
N GLU A 163 -0.88 7.55 14.34
CA GLU A 163 -0.48 8.84 14.93
C GLU A 163 -1.69 9.66 15.42
N LYS A 164 -2.77 9.69 14.62
CA LYS A 164 -3.97 10.47 14.93
C LYS A 164 -4.78 9.90 16.11
N PHE A 165 -4.99 8.59 16.13
CA PHE A 165 -5.92 7.94 17.06
C PHE A 165 -5.26 7.14 18.16
N ASN A 166 -4.05 6.60 17.91
CA ASN A 166 -3.34 5.70 18.83
C ASN A 166 -4.26 4.62 19.46
N PRO A 167 -4.91 3.76 18.62
CA PRO A 167 -5.95 2.87 19.08
C PRO A 167 -5.48 1.80 20.06
N ASP A 168 -4.19 1.51 20.10
CA ASP A 168 -3.60 0.52 21.01
C ASP A 168 -3.53 1.04 22.46
N GLU A 169 -3.50 2.35 22.65
CA GLU A 169 -3.51 2.97 23.99
C GLU A 169 -4.87 3.56 24.36
N LYS A 170 -5.56 4.20 23.39
CA LYS A 170 -6.80 4.94 23.63
C LYS A 170 -8.09 4.15 23.35
N GLY A 171 -7.94 2.94 22.79
CA GLY A 171 -9.07 2.14 22.33
C GLY A 171 -9.43 2.42 20.87
N ASP A 172 -10.12 1.48 20.24
CA ASP A 172 -10.41 1.50 18.80
C ASP A 172 -11.79 2.11 18.43
N GLY A 173 -12.54 2.61 19.41
CA GLY A 173 -13.87 3.14 19.18
C GLY A 173 -13.91 4.39 18.29
N GLU A 174 -13.02 5.35 18.54
CA GLU A 174 -12.95 6.59 17.77
C GLU A 174 -12.52 6.37 16.33
N ILE A 175 -11.48 5.56 16.10
CA ILE A 175 -11.00 5.25 14.75
C ILE A 175 -12.06 4.47 13.96
N LYS A 176 -12.77 3.53 14.59
CA LYS A 176 -13.87 2.79 13.95
C LYS A 176 -15.02 3.70 13.54
N ALA A 177 -15.40 4.63 14.40
CA ALA A 177 -16.45 5.62 14.09
C ALA A 177 -16.01 6.54 12.94
N TYR A 178 -14.78 7.01 12.97
CA TYR A 178 -14.18 7.83 11.91
C TYR A 178 -14.15 7.10 10.57
N MET A 179 -13.66 5.85 10.54
CA MET A 179 -13.63 5.04 9.32
C MET A 179 -15.03 4.78 8.75
N LYS A 180 -16.03 4.56 9.63
CA LYS A 180 -17.41 4.40 9.19
C LYS A 180 -17.89 5.68 8.49
N GLN A 181 -17.69 6.86 9.09
CA GLN A 181 -18.06 8.13 8.50
C GLN A 181 -17.38 8.35 7.14
N GLU A 182 -16.07 8.17 7.05
CA GLU A 182 -15.30 8.36 5.82
C GLU A 182 -15.78 7.45 4.66
N LEU A 183 -16.20 6.24 4.99
CA LEU A 183 -16.75 5.32 3.99
C LEU A 183 -18.21 5.61 3.65
N GLU A 184 -19.01 6.16 4.57
CA GLU A 184 -20.38 6.58 4.29
C GLU A 184 -20.45 7.67 3.22
N GLU A 185 -19.46 8.57 3.15
CA GLU A 185 -19.32 9.58 2.09
C GLU A 185 -19.13 8.96 0.68
N LEU A 186 -18.67 7.72 0.60
CA LEU A 186 -18.48 7.00 -0.66
C LEU A 186 -19.79 6.29 -1.06
N GLU A 187 -20.77 7.05 -1.54
CA GLU A 187 -22.12 6.56 -1.89
C GLU A 187 -22.09 5.48 -3.00
N TRP A 188 -21.06 5.51 -3.85
CA TRP A 188 -20.87 4.52 -4.91
C TRP A 188 -20.45 3.12 -4.40
N ILE A 189 -20.12 2.98 -3.12
CA ILE A 189 -19.96 1.68 -2.44
C ILE A 189 -21.34 1.21 -1.97
N ASN A 190 -22.15 0.75 -2.91
CA ASN A 190 -23.57 0.41 -2.71
C ASN A 190 -23.98 -0.93 -3.33
N GLU A 191 -23.02 -1.68 -3.88
CA GLU A 191 -23.24 -2.99 -4.47
C GLU A 191 -22.51 -4.08 -3.67
N SER A 192 -23.02 -5.30 -3.73
CA SER A 192 -22.38 -6.47 -3.13
C SER A 192 -21.43 -7.08 -4.15
N LEU A 193 -20.24 -6.49 -4.33
CA LEU A 193 -19.19 -6.96 -5.22
C LEU A 193 -18.05 -7.61 -4.41
N PRO A 194 -17.31 -8.59 -4.99
CA PRO A 194 -16.12 -9.13 -4.38
C PRO A 194 -15.13 -8.02 -3.98
N VAL A 195 -14.37 -8.23 -2.90
CA VAL A 195 -13.38 -7.25 -2.41
C VAL A 195 -11.98 -7.86 -2.56
N CYS A 196 -11.13 -7.18 -3.32
CA CYS A 196 -9.69 -7.45 -3.40
C CYS A 196 -8.94 -6.53 -2.44
N VAL A 197 -8.02 -7.08 -1.67
CA VAL A 197 -7.31 -6.33 -0.64
C VAL A 197 -5.80 -6.39 -0.86
N LEU A 198 -5.14 -5.22 -0.79
CA LEU A 198 -3.71 -5.07 -0.99
C LEU A 198 -3.09 -4.20 0.11
N GLY A 199 -1.79 -4.14 0.11
CA GLY A 199 -1.03 -3.29 1.01
C GLY A 199 -0.26 -4.05 2.09
N GLY A 200 0.56 -3.31 2.80
CA GLY A 200 1.51 -3.94 3.70
C GLY A 200 0.89 -4.52 4.96
N VAL A 201 -0.14 -3.91 5.53
CA VAL A 201 -0.86 -4.45 6.70
C VAL A 201 -1.74 -5.62 6.30
N VAL A 202 -2.27 -5.61 5.07
CA VAL A 202 -3.04 -6.73 4.49
C VAL A 202 -2.17 -7.98 4.34
N LYS A 203 -0.92 -7.80 3.89
CA LYS A 203 0.06 -8.88 3.84
C LYS A 203 0.29 -9.51 5.22
N GLU A 204 0.51 -8.69 6.24
CA GLU A 204 0.71 -9.20 7.61
C GLU A 204 -0.55 -9.90 8.14
N LEU A 205 -1.74 -9.37 7.83
CA LEU A 205 -3.01 -10.04 8.15
C LEU A 205 -3.11 -11.42 7.48
N ALA A 206 -2.76 -11.50 6.19
CA ALA A 206 -2.78 -12.77 5.45
C ALA A 206 -1.84 -13.80 6.08
N VAL A 207 -0.61 -13.39 6.41
CA VAL A 207 0.37 -14.25 7.10
C VAL A 207 -0.13 -14.69 8.46
N SER A 208 -0.73 -13.79 9.23
CA SER A 208 -1.29 -14.10 10.56
C SER A 208 -2.43 -15.14 10.49
N ILE A 209 -3.24 -15.13 9.41
CA ILE A 209 -4.35 -16.06 9.23
C ILE A 209 -3.89 -17.40 8.63
N LEU A 210 -2.97 -17.37 7.65
CA LEU A 210 -2.56 -18.53 6.85
C LEU A 210 -1.29 -19.23 7.36
N GLY A 211 -0.49 -18.53 8.18
CA GLY A 211 0.79 -19.04 8.67
C GLY A 211 1.91 -19.06 7.64
N ASN A 212 1.73 -18.47 6.46
CA ASN A 212 2.72 -18.43 5.38
C ASN A 212 2.52 -17.24 4.45
N TYR A 213 3.45 -17.05 3.51
CA TYR A 213 3.44 -15.96 2.53
C TYR A 213 2.78 -16.31 1.18
N ASP A 214 2.24 -17.52 1.02
CA ASP A 214 1.51 -17.96 -0.18
C ASP A 214 0.04 -17.57 -0.06
N PHE A 215 -0.26 -16.29 -0.18
CA PHE A 215 -1.60 -15.75 0.02
C PHE A 215 -2.22 -15.11 -1.24
N ASP A 216 -1.45 -14.96 -2.33
CA ASP A 216 -1.96 -14.32 -3.56
C ASP A 216 -3.15 -15.10 -4.13
N GLY A 217 -4.25 -14.39 -4.40
CA GLY A 217 -5.50 -15.00 -4.86
C GLY A 217 -6.26 -15.82 -3.81
N LYS A 218 -5.77 -15.94 -2.56
CA LYS A 218 -6.47 -16.68 -1.52
C LYS A 218 -7.71 -15.94 -1.05
N LYS A 219 -8.83 -16.70 -0.96
CA LYS A 219 -10.10 -16.20 -0.44
C LYS A 219 -10.20 -16.47 1.06
N ILE A 220 -10.46 -15.42 1.83
CA ILE A 220 -10.57 -15.48 3.29
C ILE A 220 -11.95 -14.93 3.68
N THR A 221 -12.64 -15.61 4.61
CA THR A 221 -13.95 -15.15 5.10
C THR A 221 -13.82 -13.86 5.92
N ALA A 222 -14.81 -13.00 5.84
CA ALA A 222 -14.86 -11.76 6.62
C ALA A 222 -14.78 -12.04 8.14
N ASP A 223 -15.40 -13.13 8.60
CA ASP A 223 -15.34 -13.56 10.01
C ASP A 223 -13.91 -13.82 10.47
N LYS A 224 -13.06 -14.46 9.63
CA LYS A 224 -11.64 -14.66 9.95
C LYS A 224 -10.88 -13.34 9.99
N VAL A 225 -11.24 -12.37 9.14
CA VAL A 225 -10.66 -11.02 9.17
C VAL A 225 -11.04 -10.32 10.47
N PHE A 226 -12.31 -10.32 10.86
CA PHE A 226 -12.77 -9.71 12.10
C PHE A 226 -12.17 -10.38 13.33
N ASP A 227 -12.15 -11.72 13.38
CA ASP A 227 -11.56 -12.49 14.48
C ASP A 227 -10.05 -12.19 14.64
N MET A 228 -9.31 -12.13 13.53
CA MET A 228 -7.89 -11.81 13.57
C MET A 228 -7.66 -10.33 13.96
N TYR A 229 -8.49 -9.39 13.47
CA TYR A 229 -8.46 -8.00 13.92
C TYR A 229 -8.61 -7.91 15.45
N ASP A 230 -9.61 -8.59 16.01
CA ASP A 230 -9.88 -8.59 17.44
C ASP A 230 -8.73 -9.21 18.26
N LYS A 231 -8.12 -10.30 17.75
CA LYS A 231 -6.95 -10.93 18.38
C LYS A 231 -5.74 -9.98 18.39
N ILE A 232 -5.45 -9.32 17.26
CA ILE A 232 -4.36 -8.35 17.14
C ILE A 232 -4.60 -7.17 18.09
N TYR A 233 -5.79 -6.59 18.06
CA TYR A 233 -6.16 -5.46 18.92
C TYR A 233 -6.02 -5.78 20.42
N LYS A 234 -6.47 -6.96 20.87
CA LYS A 234 -6.38 -7.40 22.26
C LYS A 234 -4.97 -7.81 22.70
N THR A 235 -4.03 -7.92 21.77
CA THR A 235 -2.64 -8.34 22.05
C THR A 235 -1.74 -7.11 22.10
N LYS A 236 -0.90 -7.01 23.14
CA LYS A 236 0.07 -5.92 23.26
C LYS A 236 1.02 -5.88 22.07
N VAL A 237 1.35 -4.69 21.61
CA VAL A 237 2.17 -4.47 20.39
C VAL A 237 3.45 -5.33 20.36
N PRO A 238 4.28 -5.41 21.41
CA PRO A 238 5.51 -6.22 21.38
C PRO A 238 5.29 -7.73 21.21
N GLU A 239 4.11 -8.22 21.61
CA GLU A 239 3.78 -9.65 21.56
C GLU A 239 3.24 -10.10 20.19
N ARG A 240 2.82 -9.16 19.33
CA ARG A 240 2.17 -9.44 18.03
C ARG A 240 3.08 -10.18 17.06
N CYS A 241 4.37 -9.84 17.08
CA CYS A 241 5.37 -10.47 16.22
C CYS A 241 5.44 -11.97 16.47
N GLU A 242 5.60 -12.36 17.73
CA GLU A 242 5.73 -13.77 18.13
C GLU A 242 4.41 -14.53 17.97
N LYS A 243 3.29 -13.94 18.39
CA LYS A 243 1.99 -14.62 18.39
C LYS A 243 1.39 -14.82 16.98
N PHE A 244 1.64 -13.86 16.07
CA PHE A 244 0.95 -13.83 14.78
C PHE A 244 1.90 -13.82 13.58
N GLY A 245 3.21 -13.87 13.79
CA GLY A 245 4.19 -13.81 12.71
C GLY A 245 4.26 -12.46 11.99
N ILE A 246 3.79 -11.39 12.63
CA ILE A 246 3.78 -10.04 12.06
C ILE A 246 5.21 -9.48 12.05
N ASP A 247 5.60 -8.85 10.94
CA ASP A 247 6.87 -8.13 10.83
C ASP A 247 6.99 -7.10 11.98
N PRO A 248 8.07 -7.13 12.80
CA PRO A 248 8.27 -6.21 13.92
C PRO A 248 8.10 -4.72 13.56
N ARG A 249 8.43 -4.37 12.31
CA ARG A 249 8.31 -3.01 11.78
C ARG A 249 6.88 -2.56 11.50
N ARG A 250 5.88 -3.44 11.71
CA ARG A 250 4.46 -3.20 11.43
C ARG A 250 3.55 -3.46 12.62
N CYS A 251 4.08 -4.02 13.71
CA CYS A 251 3.26 -4.42 14.86
C CYS A 251 2.45 -3.25 15.44
N ASP A 252 3.00 -2.04 15.41
CA ASP A 252 2.43 -0.80 15.93
C ASP A 252 1.32 -0.20 15.06
N VAL A 253 1.30 -0.52 13.76
CA VAL A 253 0.32 0.06 12.82
C VAL A 253 -0.83 -0.89 12.46
N MET A 254 -0.82 -2.12 12.98
CA MET A 254 -1.79 -3.14 12.56
C MET A 254 -3.23 -2.80 12.92
N THR A 255 -3.48 -2.35 14.16
CA THR A 255 -4.84 -2.03 14.62
C THR A 255 -5.46 -0.92 13.77
N ALA A 256 -4.75 0.20 13.62
CA ALA A 256 -5.22 1.31 12.81
C ALA A 256 -5.34 0.93 11.33
N GLY A 257 -4.35 0.22 10.80
CA GLY A 257 -4.29 -0.14 9.38
C GLY A 257 -5.36 -1.15 8.94
N LEU A 258 -5.92 -1.95 9.84
CA LEU A 258 -6.99 -2.88 9.50
C LEU A 258 -8.40 -2.27 9.65
N CYS A 259 -8.55 -1.10 10.28
CA CYS A 259 -9.85 -0.44 10.44
C CYS A 259 -10.54 -0.13 9.10
N PRO A 260 -9.87 0.39 8.05
CA PRO A 260 -10.51 0.64 6.76
C PRO A 260 -11.08 -0.63 6.13
N LEU A 261 -10.36 -1.76 6.19
CA LEU A 261 -10.85 -3.04 5.67
C LEU A 261 -12.08 -3.52 6.43
N THR A 262 -12.03 -3.50 7.76
CA THR A 262 -13.18 -3.95 8.57
C THR A 262 -14.41 -3.08 8.37
N ALA A 263 -14.21 -1.77 8.16
CA ALA A 263 -15.30 -0.84 7.87
C ALA A 263 -15.89 -1.09 6.47
N LEU A 264 -15.05 -1.32 5.45
CA LEU A 264 -15.49 -1.64 4.09
C LEU A 264 -16.30 -2.95 4.06
N LEU A 265 -15.84 -3.99 4.74
CA LEU A 265 -16.56 -5.27 4.82
C LEU A 265 -17.94 -5.12 5.48
N LYS A 266 -18.03 -4.29 6.53
CA LYS A 266 -19.32 -3.99 7.18
C LYS A 266 -20.25 -3.21 6.26
N LYS A 267 -19.72 -2.25 5.49
CA LYS A 267 -20.52 -1.44 4.55
C LYS A 267 -21.04 -2.27 3.38
N THR A 268 -20.20 -3.11 2.79
CA THR A 268 -20.56 -3.93 1.61
C THR A 268 -21.35 -5.18 1.97
N GLY A 269 -21.27 -5.65 3.22
CA GLY A 269 -21.85 -6.93 3.65
C GLY A 269 -21.15 -8.15 3.03
N MET A 270 -19.97 -7.98 2.44
CA MET A 270 -19.26 -9.09 1.78
C MET A 270 -18.72 -10.09 2.79
N GLY A 271 -19.04 -11.36 2.55
CA GLY A 271 -18.66 -12.48 3.41
C GLY A 271 -17.21 -12.95 3.24
N GLN A 272 -16.48 -12.42 2.25
CA GLN A 272 -15.10 -12.83 1.98
C GLN A 272 -14.31 -11.75 1.25
N VAL A 273 -12.98 -11.82 1.36
CA VAL A 273 -12.01 -11.02 0.62
C VAL A 273 -11.04 -11.89 -0.16
N VAL A 274 -10.47 -11.35 -1.22
CA VAL A 274 -9.35 -11.95 -1.97
C VAL A 274 -8.08 -11.18 -1.63
N PHE A 275 -7.06 -11.86 -1.14
CA PHE A 275 -5.77 -11.25 -0.88
C PHE A 275 -4.95 -11.12 -2.16
N CYS A 276 -4.38 -9.94 -2.40
CA CYS A 276 -3.45 -9.71 -3.49
C CYS A 276 -2.05 -9.38 -2.94
N ALA A 277 -1.05 -10.13 -3.39
CA ALA A 277 0.36 -9.91 -3.02
C ALA A 277 1.03 -8.80 -3.82
N ARG A 278 0.37 -8.34 -4.88
CA ARG A 278 0.83 -7.30 -5.80
C ARG A 278 0.31 -5.94 -5.36
N GLY A 279 0.84 -4.88 -5.97
CA GLY A 279 0.41 -3.51 -5.70
C GLY A 279 0.72 -2.59 -6.88
N VAL A 280 0.74 -1.28 -6.64
CA VAL A 280 0.97 -0.23 -7.65
C VAL A 280 2.18 -0.52 -8.54
N ARG A 281 3.30 -1.03 -7.99
CA ARG A 281 4.50 -1.35 -8.77
C ARG A 281 4.27 -2.40 -9.83
N GLU A 282 3.57 -3.46 -9.47
CA GLU A 282 3.24 -4.55 -10.40
C GLU A 282 2.22 -4.08 -11.44
N GLY A 283 1.28 -3.18 -11.08
CA GLY A 283 0.38 -2.54 -12.02
C GLY A 283 1.13 -1.68 -13.06
N ILE A 284 2.08 -0.87 -12.61
CA ILE A 284 2.96 -0.07 -13.51
C ILE A 284 3.82 -0.98 -14.38
N ALA A 285 4.39 -2.04 -13.80
CA ALA A 285 5.23 -2.96 -14.56
C ALA A 285 4.45 -3.68 -15.67
N MET A 286 3.17 -4.01 -15.44
CA MET A 286 2.30 -4.57 -16.49
C MET A 286 2.12 -3.58 -17.64
N GLU A 287 1.74 -2.35 -17.33
CA GLU A 287 1.49 -1.33 -18.37
C GLU A 287 2.74 -1.11 -19.22
N LEU A 288 3.88 -0.81 -18.60
CA LEU A 288 5.12 -0.47 -19.30
C LEU A 288 5.82 -1.66 -19.99
N LEU A 289 5.51 -2.89 -19.62
CA LEU A 289 6.04 -4.08 -20.31
C LEU A 289 5.06 -4.59 -21.40
N ASP A 290 3.83 -4.07 -21.46
CA ASP A 290 2.85 -4.35 -22.49
C ASP A 290 2.92 -3.35 -23.68
N GLU A 291 3.53 -2.16 -23.47
CA GLU A 291 3.90 -1.19 -24.50
C GLU A 291 5.13 -1.65 -25.31
#